data_3e5ac31f05db1c1075f7fede1368d705
#
_entry.id   3e5ac31f05db1c1075f7fede1368d705
#
_cell.length_a   1.000
_cell.length_b   1.000
_cell.length_c   1.000
_cell.angle_alpha   90.00
_cell.angle_beta   90.00
_cell.angle_gamma   90.00
#
_symmetry.space_group_name_H-M   'P 1'
#
loop_
_entity.id
_entity.type
_entity.pdbx_description
1 polymer ?
#
loop_
_entity_poly.entity_id
_entity_poly.type
_entity_poly.pdbx_seq_one_letter_code
_entity_poly.pdbx_strand_id
1 'polypeptide(L)'
;MDTKEKLRNILTEWHEFELPKIHERDFNDSLLSGQDILSIIGARRTGKTYLCYQLIQKLRESVPPDNILYINFEDERLYPLKGDELTLLWEVYLELFAVDPRKKIYLFIDEIQNVQNWSKWARRITEQNKNLKLIITGSSSRLLSKEIATELRGRTLEFTVFPFSFIEYLKAKNIFAAAGEGAKVLYGKKRVLLKKQFNAYLKHGGFPAILESANPEELLKGYYKVMFYRDLIERYKIKNIKLFEDYLTLLVDQTGAHFSISGTAKKLEEFGHSFSKNTLSNFSRYAQEIFLIFEVKRYSYKTKERLRFPKKIYAIDHGLVQAVRFCFSEDYGRMLENIAFLSLRRLGDEIYYHKENKECDFLISDKKGIVRAIQVARTLSSAKTRQREVAGLLEAMVKYRLKEGLILTEDEHDSFKIEGKTIKVLPIWYWLIREGK
;
A
#
# COMPACT_ATOMS: atom_id res chain seq x y z
N MET A 1 -12.34 -36.93 -6.93
CA MET A 1 -11.58 -36.76 -5.68
C MET A 1 -12.45 -35.99 -4.71
N ASP A 2 -12.66 -36.51 -3.53
CA ASP A 2 -13.44 -35.88 -2.46
C ASP A 2 -12.73 -34.64 -1.91
N THR A 3 -13.46 -33.64 -1.41
CA THR A 3 -12.91 -32.41 -0.82
C THR A 3 -11.92 -32.72 0.31
N LYS A 4 -12.22 -33.72 1.14
CA LYS A 4 -11.35 -34.16 2.25
C LYS A 4 -10.00 -34.66 1.74
N GLU A 5 -10.00 -35.45 0.68
CA GLU A 5 -8.80 -36.00 0.05
C GLU A 5 -7.94 -34.90 -0.63
N LYS A 6 -8.59 -33.93 -1.28
CA LYS A 6 -7.90 -32.75 -1.84
C LYS A 6 -7.20 -31.95 -0.75
N LEU A 7 -7.89 -31.69 0.37
CA LEU A 7 -7.33 -30.98 1.51
C LEU A 7 -6.14 -31.74 2.11
N ARG A 8 -6.23 -33.08 2.28
CA ARG A 8 -5.12 -33.90 2.77
C ARG A 8 -3.88 -33.73 1.89
N ASN A 9 -4.03 -33.84 0.57
CA ASN A 9 -2.91 -33.70 -0.34
C ASN A 9 -2.27 -32.32 -0.26
N ILE A 10 -3.07 -31.25 -0.28
CA ILE A 10 -2.58 -29.86 -0.19
C ILE A 10 -1.85 -29.61 1.13
N LEU A 11 -2.38 -30.11 2.24
CA LEU A 11 -1.75 -29.92 3.55
C LEU A 11 -0.45 -30.72 3.69
N THR A 12 -0.38 -31.92 3.11
CA THR A 12 0.84 -32.71 3.07
C THR A 12 1.90 -32.04 2.19
N GLU A 13 1.52 -31.58 0.99
CA GLU A 13 2.41 -30.81 0.11
C GLU A 13 2.95 -29.56 0.81
N TRP A 14 2.12 -28.85 1.57
CA TRP A 14 2.57 -27.71 2.35
C TRP A 14 3.58 -28.07 3.43
N HIS A 15 3.40 -29.18 4.11
CA HIS A 15 4.29 -29.63 5.17
C HIS A 15 5.72 -29.94 4.63
N GLU A 16 5.80 -30.42 3.40
CA GLU A 16 7.04 -30.71 2.68
C GLU A 16 7.61 -29.50 1.94
N PHE A 17 6.85 -28.39 1.87
CA PHE A 17 7.21 -27.22 1.08
C PHE A 17 8.40 -26.46 1.67
N GLU A 18 9.46 -26.33 0.87
CA GLU A 18 10.58 -25.47 1.18
C GLU A 18 10.26 -24.02 0.84
N LEU A 19 10.41 -23.12 1.81
CA LEU A 19 10.14 -21.71 1.60
C LEU A 19 11.12 -21.10 0.59
N PRO A 20 10.64 -20.31 -0.37
CA PRO A 20 11.50 -19.65 -1.34
C PRO A 20 12.37 -18.59 -0.66
N LYS A 21 13.37 -18.08 -1.40
CA LYS A 21 14.16 -16.94 -0.94
C LYS A 21 13.25 -15.74 -0.67
N ILE A 22 13.35 -15.18 0.53
CA ILE A 22 12.49 -14.09 1.01
C ILE A 22 13.33 -12.81 1.09
N HIS A 23 12.77 -11.72 0.59
CA HIS A 23 13.27 -10.38 0.86
C HIS A 23 12.54 -9.82 2.08
N GLU A 24 13.30 -9.52 3.13
CA GLU A 24 12.77 -9.08 4.40
C GLU A 24 11.92 -7.81 4.27
N ARG A 25 10.73 -7.85 4.88
CA ARG A 25 9.79 -6.74 4.96
C ARG A 25 9.76 -6.20 6.38
N ASP A 26 9.56 -4.89 6.48
CA ASP A 26 9.29 -4.26 7.78
C ASP A 26 7.90 -4.71 8.28
N PHE A 27 7.87 -5.40 9.42
CA PHE A 27 6.64 -5.87 10.05
C PHE A 27 6.69 -5.68 11.55
N ASN A 28 5.57 -5.30 12.15
CA ASN A 28 5.45 -5.17 13.59
C ASN A 28 5.05 -6.52 14.23
N ASP A 29 6.00 -7.23 14.78
CA ASP A 29 5.81 -8.56 15.39
C ASP A 29 4.78 -8.59 16.53
N SER A 30 4.50 -7.45 17.18
CA SER A 30 3.49 -7.39 18.23
C SER A 30 2.08 -7.75 17.71
N LEU A 31 1.84 -7.63 16.40
CA LEU A 31 0.59 -8.03 15.76
C LEU A 31 0.35 -9.56 15.76
N LEU A 32 1.41 -10.37 15.96
CA LEU A 32 1.30 -11.82 16.10
C LEU A 32 0.97 -12.28 17.53
N SER A 33 1.17 -11.43 18.53
CA SER A 33 1.07 -11.84 19.93
C SER A 33 -0.36 -11.92 20.47
N GLY A 34 -1.28 -11.09 19.97
CA GLY A 34 -2.69 -11.03 20.41
C GLY A 34 -3.57 -12.17 19.89
N GLN A 35 -4.83 -12.21 20.36
CA GLN A 35 -5.87 -13.14 19.87
C GLN A 35 -6.62 -12.57 18.64
N ASP A 36 -6.44 -11.28 18.36
CA ASP A 36 -7.11 -10.65 17.22
C ASP A 36 -6.68 -11.30 15.90
N ILE A 37 -7.61 -11.40 14.98
CA ILE A 37 -7.34 -11.86 13.62
C ILE A 37 -6.41 -10.84 12.96
N LEU A 38 -5.31 -11.28 12.39
CA LEU A 38 -4.43 -10.42 11.60
C LEU A 38 -4.85 -10.47 10.14
N SER A 39 -5.25 -9.32 9.59
CA SER A 39 -5.61 -9.16 8.19
C SER A 39 -4.47 -8.47 7.44
N ILE A 40 -3.78 -9.21 6.58
CA ILE A 40 -2.72 -8.70 5.71
C ILE A 40 -3.33 -8.34 4.36
N ILE A 41 -3.49 -7.04 4.11
CA ILE A 41 -4.15 -6.52 2.91
C ILE A 41 -3.15 -5.78 2.01
N GLY A 42 -3.53 -5.55 0.76
CA GLY A 42 -2.70 -4.79 -0.19
C GLY A 42 -2.97 -5.18 -1.62
N ALA A 43 -2.51 -4.37 -2.57
CA ALA A 43 -2.69 -4.64 -3.98
C ALA A 43 -2.14 -6.02 -4.37
N ARG A 44 -2.63 -6.55 -5.48
CA ARG A 44 -2.06 -7.77 -6.09
C ARG A 44 -0.56 -7.56 -6.38
N ARG A 45 0.26 -8.60 -6.18
CA ARG A 45 1.72 -8.58 -6.45
C ARG A 45 2.58 -7.72 -5.49
N THR A 46 2.03 -7.19 -4.40
CA THR A 46 2.82 -6.44 -3.40
C THR A 46 3.64 -7.32 -2.46
N GLY A 47 3.46 -8.65 -2.49
CA GLY A 47 4.23 -9.60 -1.68
C GLY A 47 3.55 -10.05 -0.39
N LYS A 48 2.20 -10.05 -0.31
CA LYS A 48 1.44 -10.54 0.87
C LYS A 48 1.79 -11.99 1.23
N THR A 49 1.78 -12.88 0.25
CA THR A 49 2.19 -14.29 0.39
C THR A 49 3.62 -14.43 0.93
N TYR A 50 4.56 -13.64 0.39
CA TYR A 50 5.95 -13.66 0.85
C TYR A 50 6.12 -13.09 2.26
N LEU A 51 5.27 -12.13 2.67
CA LEU A 51 5.21 -11.71 4.07
C LEU A 51 4.71 -12.85 4.96
N CYS A 52 3.69 -13.61 4.55
CA CYS A 52 3.28 -14.82 5.28
C CYS A 52 4.45 -15.80 5.43
N TYR A 53 5.20 -16.05 4.37
CA TYR A 53 6.38 -16.94 4.42
C TYR A 53 7.46 -16.40 5.37
N GLN A 54 7.72 -15.09 5.36
CA GLN A 54 8.64 -14.47 6.32
C GLN A 54 8.20 -14.70 7.77
N LEU A 55 6.92 -14.51 8.05
CA LEU A 55 6.36 -14.73 9.39
C LEU A 55 6.43 -16.21 9.80
N ILE A 56 6.15 -17.12 8.88
CA ILE A 56 6.25 -18.57 9.10
C ILE A 56 7.69 -18.98 9.36
N GLN A 57 8.65 -18.50 8.57
CA GLN A 57 10.07 -18.76 8.77
C GLN A 57 10.51 -18.34 10.18
N LYS A 58 10.12 -17.15 10.62
CA LYS A 58 10.41 -16.64 11.96
C LYS A 58 9.74 -17.46 13.05
N LEU A 59 8.48 -17.85 12.86
CA LEU A 59 7.75 -18.66 13.84
C LEU A 59 8.34 -20.04 14.02
N ARG A 60 8.85 -20.67 12.95
CA ARG A 60 9.52 -21.98 12.99
C ARG A 60 10.73 -22.04 13.91
N GLU A 61 11.31 -20.89 14.31
CA GLU A 61 12.41 -20.83 15.28
C GLU A 61 11.96 -21.17 16.72
N SER A 62 10.66 -20.99 17.06
CA SER A 62 10.15 -21.11 18.41
C SER A 62 8.84 -21.90 18.56
N VAL A 63 8.17 -22.17 17.46
CA VAL A 63 6.87 -22.88 17.39
C VAL A 63 7.06 -24.20 16.67
N PRO A 64 6.48 -25.30 17.18
CA PRO A 64 6.52 -26.59 16.46
C PRO A 64 5.95 -26.44 15.05
N PRO A 65 6.56 -27.07 14.04
CA PRO A 65 6.06 -26.99 12.66
C PRO A 65 4.59 -27.37 12.52
N ASP A 66 4.16 -28.42 13.25
CA ASP A 66 2.77 -28.90 13.24
C ASP A 66 1.76 -27.89 13.80
N ASN A 67 2.21 -26.87 14.54
CA ASN A 67 1.37 -25.78 15.03
C ASN A 67 1.30 -24.60 14.03
N ILE A 68 1.88 -24.72 12.84
CA ILE A 68 1.90 -23.67 11.81
C ILE A 68 1.32 -24.22 10.52
N LEU A 69 0.12 -23.79 10.17
CA LEU A 69 -0.53 -24.16 8.93
C LEU A 69 -0.63 -22.96 7.98
N TYR A 70 -0.34 -23.19 6.70
CA TYR A 70 -0.60 -22.25 5.61
C TYR A 70 -1.43 -22.92 4.52
N ILE A 71 -2.39 -22.21 3.98
CA ILE A 71 -3.16 -22.62 2.81
C ILE A 71 -3.46 -21.42 1.92
N ASN A 72 -3.35 -21.62 0.60
CA ASN A 72 -3.68 -20.60 -0.41
C ASN A 72 -4.97 -20.97 -1.16
N PHE A 73 -5.97 -20.12 -1.07
CA PHE A 73 -7.24 -20.31 -1.78
C PHE A 73 -7.24 -19.77 -3.23
N GLU A 74 -6.09 -19.50 -3.83
CA GLU A 74 -5.93 -19.42 -5.30
C GLU A 74 -5.63 -20.80 -5.92
N ASP A 75 -5.44 -21.86 -5.12
CA ASP A 75 -5.25 -23.22 -5.62
C ASP A 75 -6.55 -23.70 -6.30
N GLU A 76 -6.45 -24.02 -7.60
CA GLU A 76 -7.61 -24.41 -8.42
C GLU A 76 -8.28 -25.68 -7.94
N ARG A 77 -7.58 -26.55 -7.23
CA ARG A 77 -8.11 -27.80 -6.66
C ARG A 77 -9.18 -27.54 -5.60
N LEU A 78 -9.13 -26.34 -4.97
CA LEU A 78 -10.05 -25.92 -3.92
C LEU A 78 -11.27 -25.15 -4.44
N TYR A 79 -11.32 -24.83 -5.73
CA TYR A 79 -12.38 -23.99 -6.27
C TYR A 79 -13.56 -24.80 -6.81
N PRO A 80 -14.85 -24.41 -6.52
CA PRO A 80 -15.28 -23.40 -5.55
C PRO A 80 -15.37 -23.99 -4.13
N LEU A 81 -14.76 -23.33 -3.13
CA LEU A 81 -14.88 -23.71 -1.72
C LEU A 81 -15.90 -22.83 -0.99
N LYS A 82 -16.70 -23.43 -0.13
CA LYS A 82 -17.67 -22.73 0.73
C LYS A 82 -17.17 -22.64 2.18
N GLY A 83 -17.72 -21.70 2.94
CA GLY A 83 -17.30 -21.45 4.32
C GLY A 83 -17.48 -22.62 5.29
N ASP A 84 -18.43 -23.51 5.04
CA ASP A 84 -18.63 -24.75 5.81
C ASP A 84 -17.50 -25.78 5.57
N GLU A 85 -16.92 -25.82 4.39
CA GLU A 85 -15.78 -26.67 4.06
C GLU A 85 -14.47 -26.22 4.75
N LEU A 86 -14.39 -24.98 5.25
CA LEU A 86 -13.31 -24.54 6.14
C LEU A 86 -13.30 -25.28 7.47
N THR A 87 -14.44 -25.80 7.90
CA THR A 87 -14.50 -26.67 9.10
C THR A 87 -13.80 -27.99 8.82
N LEU A 88 -14.03 -28.56 7.63
CA LEU A 88 -13.34 -29.77 7.19
C LEU A 88 -11.82 -29.56 7.08
N LEU A 89 -11.37 -28.39 6.61
CA LEU A 89 -9.94 -28.02 6.62
C LEU A 89 -9.34 -28.12 8.03
N TRP A 90 -10.03 -27.57 9.03
CA TRP A 90 -9.56 -27.60 10.41
C TRP A 90 -9.54 -29.04 10.98
N GLU A 91 -10.54 -29.84 10.67
CA GLU A 91 -10.61 -31.27 11.09
C GLU A 91 -9.48 -32.08 10.44
N VAL A 92 -9.27 -31.93 9.13
CA VAL A 92 -8.20 -32.63 8.40
C VAL A 92 -6.81 -32.22 8.91
N TYR A 93 -6.61 -30.95 9.23
CA TYR A 93 -5.37 -30.49 9.85
C TYR A 93 -5.09 -31.19 11.18
N LEU A 94 -6.06 -31.26 12.07
CA LEU A 94 -5.91 -31.94 13.36
C LEU A 94 -5.79 -33.46 13.25
N GLU A 95 -6.30 -34.08 12.16
CA GLU A 95 -6.12 -35.49 11.89
C GLU A 95 -4.70 -35.81 11.38
N LEU A 96 -4.10 -34.94 10.60
CA LEU A 96 -2.82 -35.19 9.90
C LEU A 96 -1.60 -34.86 10.76
N PHE A 97 -1.68 -33.84 11.62
CA PHE A 97 -0.52 -33.29 12.30
C PHE A 97 -0.60 -33.43 13.82
N ALA A 98 0.55 -33.63 14.46
CA ALA A 98 0.68 -33.78 15.92
C ALA A 98 0.68 -32.38 16.62
N VAL A 99 -0.43 -31.65 16.45
CA VAL A 99 -0.59 -30.29 17.02
C VAL A 99 -0.51 -30.32 18.54
N ASP A 100 0.40 -29.56 19.15
CA ASP A 100 0.46 -29.37 20.60
C ASP A 100 -0.58 -28.31 21.05
N PRO A 101 -1.70 -28.72 21.71
CA PRO A 101 -2.77 -27.81 22.10
C PRO A 101 -2.38 -26.85 23.23
N ARG A 102 -1.24 -27.08 23.91
CA ARG A 102 -0.71 -26.19 24.96
C ARG A 102 0.05 -25.01 24.38
N LYS A 103 0.48 -25.11 23.14
CA LYS A 103 1.20 -24.05 22.42
C LYS A 103 0.25 -23.28 21.50
N LYS A 104 0.68 -22.10 21.09
CA LYS A 104 -0.07 -21.27 20.14
C LYS A 104 -0.08 -21.93 18.77
N ILE A 105 -1.24 -21.94 18.12
CA ILE A 105 -1.43 -22.43 16.76
C ILE A 105 -1.52 -21.23 15.84
N TYR A 106 -0.81 -21.24 14.73
CA TYR A 106 -0.84 -20.18 13.72
C TYR A 106 -1.43 -20.71 12.42
N LEU A 107 -2.55 -20.14 12.02
CA LEU A 107 -3.24 -20.51 10.79
C LEU A 107 -3.16 -19.36 9.80
N PHE A 108 -2.43 -19.55 8.72
CA PHE A 108 -2.29 -18.59 7.61
C PHE A 108 -3.21 -19.00 6.48
N ILE A 109 -4.17 -18.13 6.15
CA ILE A 109 -5.11 -18.33 5.04
C ILE A 109 -4.88 -17.24 4.01
N ASP A 110 -4.26 -17.62 2.90
CA ASP A 110 -3.95 -16.70 1.81
C ASP A 110 -5.12 -16.59 0.81
N GLU A 111 -5.42 -15.35 0.37
CA GLU A 111 -6.49 -15.00 -0.58
C GLU A 111 -7.89 -15.50 -0.13
N ILE A 112 -8.22 -15.26 1.17
CA ILE A 112 -9.46 -15.74 1.84
C ILE A 112 -10.75 -15.31 1.13
N GLN A 113 -10.75 -14.21 0.38
CA GLN A 113 -11.92 -13.72 -0.36
C GLN A 113 -12.42 -14.70 -1.44
N ASN A 114 -11.64 -15.70 -1.80
CA ASN A 114 -12.06 -16.76 -2.71
C ASN A 114 -13.02 -17.76 -2.06
N VAL A 115 -13.18 -17.72 -0.74
CA VAL A 115 -14.09 -18.57 0.01
C VAL A 115 -15.37 -17.81 0.38
N GLN A 116 -16.53 -18.32 0.01
CA GLN A 116 -17.81 -17.69 0.36
C GLN A 116 -18.12 -17.87 1.87
N ASN A 117 -18.63 -16.82 2.52
CA ASN A 117 -19.03 -16.83 3.94
C ASN A 117 -17.91 -17.17 4.94
N TRP A 118 -16.65 -16.98 4.57
CA TRP A 118 -15.48 -17.27 5.40
C TRP A 118 -15.49 -16.54 6.76
N SER A 119 -16.03 -15.34 6.81
CA SER A 119 -16.02 -14.48 7.99
C SER A 119 -16.76 -15.07 9.20
N LYS A 120 -17.87 -15.77 8.94
CA LYS A 120 -18.62 -16.49 9.99
C LYS A 120 -17.81 -17.63 10.58
N TRP A 121 -17.14 -18.38 9.72
CA TRP A 121 -16.24 -19.45 10.14
C TRP A 121 -15.04 -18.89 10.93
N ALA A 122 -14.37 -17.87 10.42
CA ALA A 122 -13.22 -17.23 11.06
C ALA A 122 -13.56 -16.76 12.48
N ARG A 123 -14.72 -16.15 12.65
CA ARG A 123 -15.21 -15.76 13.97
C ARG A 123 -15.41 -16.98 14.89
N ARG A 124 -16.13 -18.00 14.42
CA ARG A 124 -16.42 -19.19 15.22
C ARG A 124 -15.16 -19.91 15.66
N ILE A 125 -14.23 -20.16 14.73
CA ILE A 125 -13.00 -20.91 15.04
C ILE A 125 -12.11 -20.17 16.04
N THR A 126 -12.00 -18.85 15.95
CA THR A 126 -11.21 -18.04 16.88
C THR A 126 -11.86 -17.90 18.25
N GLU A 127 -13.21 -17.90 18.33
CA GLU A 127 -13.93 -17.91 19.62
C GLU A 127 -13.78 -19.25 20.34
N GLN A 128 -13.77 -20.36 19.60
CA GLN A 128 -13.65 -21.72 20.14
C GLN A 128 -12.22 -22.10 20.54
N ASN A 129 -11.20 -21.53 19.88
CA ASN A 129 -9.80 -21.90 20.06
C ASN A 129 -8.99 -20.67 20.51
N LYS A 130 -8.88 -20.46 21.81
CA LYS A 130 -8.23 -19.28 22.41
C LYS A 130 -6.72 -19.21 22.15
N ASN A 131 -6.06 -20.31 21.84
CA ASN A 131 -4.65 -20.38 21.48
C ASN A 131 -4.42 -20.28 19.96
N LEU A 132 -5.49 -20.13 19.15
CA LEU A 132 -5.39 -19.93 17.71
C LEU A 132 -5.10 -18.45 17.37
N LYS A 133 -4.06 -18.21 16.60
CA LYS A 133 -3.82 -16.97 15.86
C LYS A 133 -4.16 -17.18 14.40
N LEU A 134 -5.23 -16.51 13.96
CA LEU A 134 -5.66 -16.56 12.57
C LEU A 134 -5.04 -15.36 11.81
N ILE A 135 -4.33 -15.66 10.74
CA ILE A 135 -3.75 -14.68 9.82
C ILE A 135 -4.41 -14.90 8.46
N ILE A 136 -5.02 -13.85 7.92
CA ILE A 136 -5.71 -13.91 6.63
C ILE A 136 -5.10 -12.89 5.67
N THR A 137 -5.06 -13.21 4.38
CA THR A 137 -4.68 -12.21 3.36
C THR A 137 -5.78 -11.95 2.37
N GLY A 138 -5.70 -10.79 1.70
CA GLY A 138 -6.60 -10.47 0.60
C GLY A 138 -6.16 -9.27 -0.22
N SER A 139 -6.58 -9.27 -1.48
CA SER A 139 -6.21 -8.26 -2.47
C SER A 139 -7.18 -7.07 -2.55
N SER A 140 -8.12 -6.95 -1.61
CA SER A 140 -9.09 -5.84 -1.57
C SER A 140 -9.33 -5.37 -0.15
N SER A 141 -9.23 -4.05 0.05
CA SER A 141 -9.53 -3.43 1.36
C SER A 141 -11.00 -3.58 1.75
N ARG A 142 -11.92 -3.47 0.79
CA ARG A 142 -13.36 -3.44 1.09
C ARG A 142 -13.94 -4.78 1.47
N LEU A 143 -13.57 -5.86 0.75
CA LEU A 143 -14.13 -7.18 1.06
C LEU A 143 -13.79 -7.57 2.48
N LEU A 144 -12.55 -7.31 2.88
CA LEU A 144 -12.10 -7.57 4.24
C LEU A 144 -12.70 -6.55 5.23
N SER A 145 -12.67 -5.24 4.94
CA SER A 145 -13.16 -4.22 5.88
C SER A 145 -14.66 -4.31 6.16
N LYS A 146 -15.50 -4.60 5.16
CA LYS A 146 -16.95 -4.75 5.34
C LYS A 146 -17.28 -5.99 6.16
N GLU A 147 -16.72 -7.14 5.77
CA GLU A 147 -16.93 -8.40 6.46
C GLU A 147 -16.30 -8.38 7.86
N ILE A 148 -15.12 -7.77 8.01
CA ILE A 148 -14.45 -7.54 9.29
C ILE A 148 -15.31 -6.67 10.21
N ALA A 149 -15.81 -5.54 9.74
CA ALA A 149 -16.59 -4.62 10.58
C ALA A 149 -17.92 -5.22 11.01
N THR A 150 -18.59 -5.98 10.12
CA THR A 150 -19.93 -6.52 10.39
C THR A 150 -19.88 -7.86 11.12
N GLU A 151 -19.05 -8.80 10.67
CA GLU A 151 -19.07 -10.18 11.17
C GLU A 151 -18.00 -10.41 12.26
N LEU A 152 -16.80 -9.83 12.12
CA LEU A 152 -15.71 -10.01 13.09
C LEU A 152 -15.75 -9.01 14.25
N ARG A 153 -16.69 -8.05 14.23
CA ARG A 153 -17.00 -7.11 15.33
C ARG A 153 -15.78 -6.38 15.91
N GLY A 154 -14.87 -5.94 15.04
CA GLY A 154 -13.70 -5.17 15.45
C GLY A 154 -12.56 -5.99 16.10
N ARG A 155 -12.57 -7.31 16.02
CA ARG A 155 -11.50 -8.19 16.52
C ARG A 155 -10.46 -8.50 15.44
N THR A 156 -10.09 -7.49 14.65
CA THR A 156 -9.16 -7.65 13.55
C THR A 156 -8.18 -6.50 13.55
N LEU A 157 -6.91 -6.82 13.41
CA LEU A 157 -5.83 -5.88 13.18
C LEU A 157 -5.47 -5.90 11.69
N GLU A 158 -5.39 -4.74 11.07
CA GLU A 158 -5.02 -4.63 9.65
C GLU A 158 -3.55 -4.28 9.50
N PHE A 159 -2.88 -4.96 8.57
CA PHE A 159 -1.55 -4.61 8.10
C PHE A 159 -1.56 -4.49 6.58
N THR A 160 -1.28 -3.28 6.06
CA THR A 160 -1.28 -3.02 4.62
C THR A 160 0.11 -3.25 4.04
N VAL A 161 0.21 -4.16 3.07
CA VAL A 161 1.44 -4.43 2.31
C VAL A 161 1.46 -3.58 1.05
N PHE A 162 2.39 -2.63 1.03
CA PHE A 162 2.70 -1.82 -0.15
C PHE A 162 3.79 -2.51 -1.01
N PRO A 163 4.02 -2.09 -2.27
CA PRO A 163 5.27 -2.37 -2.97
C PRO A 163 6.48 -1.99 -2.08
N PHE A 164 7.68 -2.46 -2.35
CA PHE A 164 8.84 -2.14 -1.52
C PHE A 164 9.00 -0.64 -1.28
N SER A 165 9.29 -0.25 -0.03
CA SER A 165 9.84 1.07 0.27
C SER A 165 11.25 1.17 -0.31
N PHE A 166 11.81 2.39 -0.39
CA PHE A 166 13.18 2.54 -0.88
C PHE A 166 14.20 1.81 0.00
N ILE A 167 13.97 1.73 1.33
CA ILE A 167 14.80 0.94 2.24
C ILE A 167 14.69 -0.55 1.93
N GLU A 168 13.48 -1.09 1.79
CA GLU A 168 13.25 -2.50 1.45
C GLU A 168 13.87 -2.84 0.10
N TYR A 169 13.76 -1.95 -0.90
CA TYR A 169 14.41 -2.07 -2.20
C TYR A 169 15.94 -2.14 -2.08
N LEU A 170 16.55 -1.29 -1.25
CA LEU A 170 18.01 -1.32 -1.01
C LEU A 170 18.45 -2.58 -0.27
N LYS A 171 17.68 -3.03 0.72
CA LYS A 171 17.90 -4.30 1.43
C LYS A 171 17.84 -5.48 0.47
N ALA A 172 16.81 -5.57 -0.34
CA ALA A 172 16.63 -6.65 -1.32
C ALA A 172 17.76 -6.72 -2.37
N LYS A 173 18.40 -5.58 -2.66
CA LYS A 173 19.61 -5.51 -3.51
C LYS A 173 20.94 -5.70 -2.76
N ASN A 174 20.90 -5.98 -1.46
CA ASN A 174 22.09 -6.05 -0.60
C ASN A 174 22.92 -4.74 -0.60
N ILE A 175 22.25 -3.59 -0.82
CA ILE A 175 22.85 -2.24 -0.84
C ILE A 175 22.29 -1.46 0.33
N PHE A 176 22.43 -2.00 1.53
CA PHE A 176 21.90 -1.31 2.71
C PHE A 176 22.86 -0.20 3.17
N ALA A 177 22.38 1.04 3.21
CA ALA A 177 23.01 2.11 3.96
C ALA A 177 22.55 1.98 5.41
N ALA A 178 23.45 1.62 6.33
CA ALA A 178 23.11 1.56 7.73
C ALA A 178 22.42 2.87 8.15
N ALA A 179 21.24 2.78 8.72
CA ALA A 179 20.44 3.93 9.18
C ALA A 179 21.19 4.82 10.20
N GLY A 180 22.31 4.32 10.76
CA GLY A 180 23.17 5.01 11.70
C GLY A 180 24.24 5.94 11.12
N GLU A 181 24.46 6.01 9.79
CA GLU A 181 25.57 6.81 9.21
C GLU A 181 25.27 8.32 9.12
N GLY A 182 24.06 8.75 9.49
CA GLY A 182 23.73 10.18 9.60
C GLY A 182 24.02 10.99 8.32
N ALA A 183 24.51 12.21 8.49
CA ALA A 183 24.82 13.12 7.38
C ALA A 183 25.98 12.66 6.47
N LYS A 184 26.79 11.67 6.88
CA LYS A 184 27.90 11.15 6.06
C LYS A 184 27.43 10.55 4.74
N VAL A 185 26.19 10.06 4.68
CA VAL A 185 25.59 9.49 3.45
C VAL A 185 25.35 10.55 2.37
N LEU A 186 25.28 11.82 2.73
CA LEU A 186 25.11 12.93 1.78
C LEU A 186 26.35 13.22 0.91
N TYR A 187 27.48 12.55 1.20
CA TYR A 187 28.75 12.84 0.52
C TYR A 187 29.43 11.55 0.00
N GLY A 188 30.32 11.73 -0.97
CA GLY A 188 31.22 10.70 -1.46
C GLY A 188 30.56 9.60 -2.32
N LYS A 189 31.28 8.47 -2.46
CA LYS A 189 30.89 7.35 -3.33
C LYS A 189 29.52 6.74 -2.97
N LYS A 190 29.17 6.76 -1.69
CA LYS A 190 27.90 6.20 -1.20
C LYS A 190 26.70 7.01 -1.67
N ARG A 191 26.81 8.35 -1.66
CA ARG A 191 25.79 9.23 -2.25
C ARG A 191 25.54 8.90 -3.72
N VAL A 192 26.61 8.75 -4.50
CA VAL A 192 26.49 8.42 -5.94
C VAL A 192 25.76 7.10 -6.15
N LEU A 193 26.12 6.06 -5.36
CA LEU A 193 25.46 4.76 -5.41
C LEU A 193 23.97 4.87 -5.05
N LEU A 194 23.64 5.54 -3.94
CA LEU A 194 22.25 5.68 -3.47
C LEU A 194 21.40 6.48 -4.45
N LYS A 195 21.93 7.54 -5.03
CA LYS A 195 21.25 8.29 -6.10
C LYS A 195 20.99 7.43 -7.34
N LYS A 196 21.98 6.64 -7.77
CA LYS A 196 21.79 5.69 -8.89
C LYS A 196 20.66 4.71 -8.57
N GLN A 197 20.62 4.15 -7.35
CA GLN A 197 19.55 3.25 -6.93
C GLN A 197 18.21 3.97 -6.81
N PHE A 198 18.19 5.19 -6.30
CA PHE A 198 16.97 5.97 -6.22
C PHE A 198 16.40 6.29 -7.61
N ASN A 199 17.23 6.64 -8.58
CA ASN A 199 16.78 6.87 -9.96
C ASN A 199 16.20 5.60 -10.59
N ALA A 200 16.79 4.43 -10.32
CA ALA A 200 16.23 3.15 -10.76
C ALA A 200 14.89 2.83 -10.06
N TYR A 201 14.80 3.06 -8.76
CA TYR A 201 13.57 2.93 -7.98
C TYR A 201 12.49 3.90 -8.47
N LEU A 202 12.84 5.17 -8.70
CA LEU A 202 11.93 6.19 -9.24
C LEU A 202 11.39 5.78 -10.61
N LYS A 203 12.24 5.19 -11.47
CA LYS A 203 11.83 4.76 -12.81
C LYS A 203 10.95 3.51 -12.80
N HIS A 204 11.28 2.52 -12.00
CA HIS A 204 10.66 1.19 -12.09
C HIS A 204 9.71 0.86 -10.93
N GLY A 205 9.65 1.69 -9.88
CA GLY A 205 8.79 1.45 -8.73
C GLY A 205 9.34 0.42 -7.75
N GLY A 206 8.45 -0.04 -6.85
CA GLY A 206 8.78 -0.93 -5.74
C GLY A 206 8.12 -2.31 -5.79
N PHE A 207 7.45 -2.71 -6.87
CA PHE A 207 6.92 -4.08 -6.92
C PHE A 207 8.04 -5.11 -6.82
N PRO A 208 7.97 -6.10 -5.89
CA PRO A 208 9.09 -7.00 -5.62
C PRO A 208 9.67 -7.70 -6.86
N ALA A 209 8.83 -8.21 -7.74
CA ALA A 209 9.26 -8.96 -8.91
C ALA A 209 10.02 -8.13 -9.98
N ILE A 210 9.98 -6.79 -9.91
CA ILE A 210 10.77 -5.96 -10.83
C ILE A 210 12.27 -6.04 -10.57
N LEU A 211 12.68 -6.45 -9.35
CA LEU A 211 14.11 -6.56 -9.01
C LEU A 211 14.83 -7.60 -9.86
N GLU A 212 14.12 -8.65 -10.25
CA GLU A 212 14.63 -9.80 -11.00
C GLU A 212 14.20 -9.78 -12.48
N SER A 213 13.34 -8.81 -12.85
CA SER A 213 12.82 -8.74 -14.22
C SER A 213 13.81 -8.12 -15.19
N ALA A 214 14.03 -8.79 -16.32
CA ALA A 214 14.76 -8.22 -17.45
C ALA A 214 13.97 -7.07 -18.13
N ASN A 215 12.64 -7.08 -18.04
CA ASN A 215 11.74 -6.11 -18.67
C ASN A 215 10.73 -5.55 -17.66
N PRO A 216 11.16 -4.69 -16.71
CA PRO A 216 10.30 -4.16 -15.65
C PRO A 216 9.05 -3.43 -16.14
N GLU A 217 9.17 -2.67 -17.24
CA GLU A 217 8.07 -1.90 -17.81
C GLU A 217 6.95 -2.81 -18.33
N GLU A 218 7.29 -3.83 -19.11
CA GLU A 218 6.29 -4.79 -19.64
C GLU A 218 5.65 -5.62 -18.51
N LEU A 219 6.42 -5.95 -17.47
CA LEU A 219 5.89 -6.62 -16.29
C LEU A 219 4.84 -5.74 -15.58
N LEU A 220 5.12 -4.45 -15.40
CA LEU A 220 4.21 -3.50 -14.76
C LEU A 220 2.95 -3.26 -15.61
N LYS A 221 3.07 -3.17 -16.94
CA LYS A 221 1.91 -3.13 -17.85
C LYS A 221 1.05 -4.39 -17.69
N GLY A 222 1.69 -5.56 -17.57
CA GLY A 222 1.00 -6.82 -17.27
C GLY A 222 0.25 -6.79 -15.94
N TYR A 223 0.85 -6.23 -14.88
CA TYR A 223 0.19 -6.07 -13.58
C TYR A 223 -1.02 -5.15 -13.65
N TYR A 224 -0.90 -4.02 -14.34
CA TYR A 224 -2.02 -3.12 -14.56
C TYR A 224 -3.18 -3.81 -15.30
N LYS A 225 -2.87 -4.58 -16.36
CA LYS A 225 -3.89 -5.35 -17.11
C LYS A 225 -4.62 -6.35 -16.20
N VAL A 226 -3.90 -7.08 -15.33
CA VAL A 226 -4.52 -8.02 -14.39
C VAL A 226 -5.40 -7.28 -13.38
N MET A 227 -4.93 -6.15 -12.81
CA MET A 227 -5.73 -5.32 -11.92
C MET A 227 -6.99 -4.79 -12.63
N PHE A 228 -6.87 -4.37 -13.89
CA PHE A 228 -7.97 -3.86 -14.69
C PHE A 228 -9.02 -4.95 -14.96
N TYR A 229 -8.64 -6.07 -15.56
CA TYR A 229 -9.61 -7.09 -15.98
C TYR A 229 -10.13 -7.92 -14.80
N ARG A 230 -9.24 -8.53 -14.00
CA ARG A 230 -9.63 -9.47 -12.95
C ARG A 230 -10.15 -8.75 -11.70
N ASP A 231 -9.40 -7.74 -11.22
CA ASP A 231 -9.73 -7.13 -9.94
C ASP A 231 -10.79 -6.02 -10.06
N LEU A 232 -10.98 -5.43 -11.25
CA LEU A 232 -11.98 -4.39 -11.48
C LEU A 232 -13.15 -4.89 -12.35
N ILE A 233 -12.93 -5.23 -13.62
CA ILE A 233 -14.02 -5.59 -14.55
C ILE A 233 -14.80 -6.81 -14.05
N GLU A 234 -14.14 -7.92 -13.82
CA GLU A 234 -14.80 -9.18 -13.41
C GLU A 234 -15.40 -9.07 -12.00
N ARG A 235 -14.64 -8.55 -11.03
CA ARG A 235 -15.07 -8.45 -9.63
C ARG A 235 -16.30 -7.58 -9.45
N TYR A 236 -16.34 -6.41 -10.11
CA TYR A 236 -17.46 -5.45 -9.98
C TYR A 236 -18.48 -5.57 -11.12
N LYS A 237 -18.32 -6.55 -12.01
CA LYS A 237 -19.21 -6.82 -13.16
C LYS A 237 -19.49 -5.55 -13.98
N ILE A 238 -18.41 -4.83 -14.32
CA ILE A 238 -18.49 -3.56 -15.04
C ILE A 238 -18.92 -3.83 -16.49
N LYS A 239 -20.07 -3.27 -16.89
CA LYS A 239 -20.67 -3.50 -18.22
C LYS A 239 -20.06 -2.59 -19.28
N ASN A 240 -19.87 -1.31 -18.99
CA ASN A 240 -19.29 -0.35 -19.95
C ASN A 240 -17.78 -0.27 -19.75
N ILE A 241 -17.06 -1.22 -20.36
CA ILE A 241 -15.61 -1.37 -20.24
C ILE A 241 -14.89 -0.14 -20.81
N LYS A 242 -15.33 0.39 -21.96
CA LYS A 242 -14.68 1.53 -22.60
C LYS A 242 -14.75 2.80 -21.76
N LEU A 243 -15.93 3.14 -21.24
CA LEU A 243 -16.09 4.24 -20.31
C LEU A 243 -15.18 4.09 -19.08
N PHE A 244 -15.09 2.86 -18.56
CA PHE A 244 -14.27 2.59 -17.38
C PHE A 244 -12.77 2.71 -17.67
N GLU A 245 -12.32 2.24 -18.83
CA GLU A 245 -10.93 2.38 -19.28
C GLU A 245 -10.52 3.84 -19.44
N ASP A 246 -11.34 4.66 -20.11
CA ASP A 246 -11.09 6.08 -20.29
C ASP A 246 -11.12 6.82 -18.94
N TYR A 247 -12.04 6.45 -18.05
CA TYR A 247 -12.09 6.98 -16.69
C TYR A 247 -10.82 6.67 -15.90
N LEU A 248 -10.34 5.41 -15.89
CA LEU A 248 -9.13 5.02 -15.19
C LEU A 248 -7.88 5.67 -15.75
N THR A 249 -7.82 5.84 -17.07
CA THR A 249 -6.73 6.57 -17.72
C THR A 249 -6.67 8.00 -17.21
N LEU A 250 -7.80 8.72 -17.22
CA LEU A 250 -7.88 10.08 -16.68
C LEU A 250 -7.54 10.13 -15.17
N LEU A 251 -7.92 9.11 -14.41
CA LEU A 251 -7.68 9.04 -12.98
C LEU A 251 -6.19 8.82 -12.67
N VAL A 252 -5.54 7.88 -13.36
CA VAL A 252 -4.10 7.60 -13.20
C VAL A 252 -3.27 8.79 -13.66
N ASP A 253 -3.70 9.51 -14.72
CA ASP A 253 -3.07 10.73 -15.18
C ASP A 253 -3.10 11.87 -14.14
N GLN A 254 -4.02 11.84 -13.20
CA GLN A 254 -4.10 12.81 -12.12
C GLN A 254 -3.23 12.43 -10.91
N THR A 255 -2.35 11.42 -10.99
CA THR A 255 -1.42 11.11 -9.90
C THR A 255 -0.57 12.33 -9.54
N GLY A 256 -0.52 12.69 -8.25
CA GLY A 256 0.12 13.90 -7.74
C GLY A 256 -0.62 15.21 -8.11
N ALA A 257 -1.91 15.14 -8.46
CA ALA A 257 -2.69 16.30 -8.85
C ALA A 257 -4.10 16.31 -8.25
N HIS A 258 -4.75 17.46 -8.35
CA HIS A 258 -6.14 17.60 -7.92
C HIS A 258 -7.10 16.90 -8.88
N PHE A 259 -7.99 16.11 -8.29
CA PHE A 259 -9.02 15.36 -8.97
C PHE A 259 -10.42 15.77 -8.49
N SER A 260 -11.33 15.94 -9.43
CA SER A 260 -12.75 16.07 -9.13
C SER A 260 -13.60 15.25 -10.10
N ILE A 261 -14.60 14.57 -9.58
CA ILE A 261 -15.53 13.77 -10.38
C ILE A 261 -16.23 14.66 -11.44
N SER A 262 -16.58 15.90 -11.09
CA SER A 262 -17.23 16.83 -12.02
C SER A 262 -16.32 17.27 -13.17
N GLY A 263 -15.02 17.47 -12.90
CA GLY A 263 -14.05 17.79 -13.95
C GLY A 263 -13.79 16.63 -14.88
N THR A 264 -13.70 15.41 -14.33
CA THR A 264 -13.54 14.18 -15.13
C THR A 264 -14.79 13.88 -15.94
N ALA A 265 -15.99 14.12 -15.38
CA ALA A 265 -17.24 13.94 -16.07
C ALA A 265 -17.31 14.76 -17.37
N LYS A 266 -16.94 16.06 -17.32
CA LYS A 266 -16.91 16.91 -18.53
C LYS A 266 -16.01 16.34 -19.64
N LYS A 267 -14.79 15.88 -19.27
CA LYS A 267 -13.89 15.27 -20.25
C LYS A 267 -14.45 14.00 -20.87
N LEU A 268 -15.11 13.15 -20.08
CA LEU A 268 -15.74 11.93 -20.59
C LEU A 268 -16.97 12.22 -21.48
N GLU A 269 -17.73 13.27 -21.18
CA GLU A 269 -18.80 13.78 -22.03
C GLU A 269 -18.26 14.27 -23.40
N GLU A 270 -17.11 14.99 -23.38
CA GLU A 270 -16.41 15.39 -24.60
C GLU A 270 -15.92 14.19 -25.44
N PHE A 271 -15.60 13.04 -24.79
CA PHE A 271 -15.29 11.78 -25.48
C PHE A 271 -16.54 11.02 -25.96
N GLY A 272 -17.73 11.59 -25.80
CA GLY A 272 -19.00 11.01 -26.25
C GLY A 272 -19.60 9.97 -25.31
N HIS A 273 -19.12 9.88 -24.07
CA HIS A 273 -19.69 8.95 -23.09
C HIS A 273 -20.95 9.50 -22.42
N SER A 274 -21.92 8.61 -22.19
CA SER A 274 -23.11 8.87 -21.37
C SER A 274 -23.06 8.01 -20.10
N PHE A 275 -23.25 8.64 -18.93
CA PHE A 275 -23.16 8.00 -17.63
C PHE A 275 -23.88 8.81 -16.53
N SER A 276 -24.10 8.17 -15.38
CA SER A 276 -24.54 8.90 -14.18
C SER A 276 -23.34 9.33 -13.33
N LYS A 277 -23.47 10.41 -12.55
CA LYS A 277 -22.44 10.82 -11.59
C LYS A 277 -22.13 9.72 -10.56
N ASN A 278 -23.14 8.92 -10.19
CA ASN A 278 -22.97 7.78 -9.28
C ASN A 278 -22.06 6.70 -9.90
N THR A 279 -22.09 6.50 -11.22
CA THR A 279 -21.20 5.56 -11.92
C THR A 279 -19.74 5.94 -11.72
N LEU A 280 -19.38 7.21 -11.94
CA LEU A 280 -18.00 7.68 -11.75
C LEU A 280 -17.55 7.62 -10.29
N SER A 281 -18.43 7.94 -9.34
CA SER A 281 -18.15 7.76 -7.91
C SER A 281 -17.86 6.31 -7.55
N ASN A 282 -18.61 5.37 -8.14
CA ASN A 282 -18.36 3.94 -7.95
C ASN A 282 -17.01 3.51 -8.56
N PHE A 283 -16.67 4.01 -9.74
CA PHE A 283 -15.39 3.73 -10.40
C PHE A 283 -14.19 4.18 -9.56
N SER A 284 -14.26 5.41 -9.02
CA SER A 284 -13.25 5.92 -8.07
C SER A 284 -13.11 5.00 -6.85
N ARG A 285 -14.24 4.60 -6.27
CA ARG A 285 -14.27 3.70 -5.13
C ARG A 285 -13.66 2.33 -5.45
N TYR A 286 -13.99 1.73 -6.60
CA TYR A 286 -13.43 0.43 -7.00
C TYR A 286 -11.91 0.48 -7.16
N ALA A 287 -11.38 1.56 -7.77
CA ALA A 287 -9.95 1.76 -7.89
C ALA A 287 -9.24 1.89 -6.53
N GLN A 288 -9.89 2.53 -5.54
CA GLN A 288 -9.37 2.62 -4.17
C GLN A 288 -9.44 1.26 -3.45
N GLU A 289 -10.53 0.51 -3.64
CA GLU A 289 -10.76 -0.78 -2.98
C GLU A 289 -9.71 -1.83 -3.35
N ILE A 290 -9.16 -1.78 -4.57
CA ILE A 290 -8.05 -2.63 -5.00
C ILE A 290 -6.66 -2.01 -4.75
N PHE A 291 -6.59 -0.91 -4.03
CA PHE A 291 -5.38 -0.14 -3.75
C PHE A 291 -4.70 0.48 -4.99
N LEU A 292 -5.35 0.54 -6.15
CA LEU A 292 -4.74 1.16 -7.33
C LEU A 292 -4.43 2.64 -7.09
N ILE A 293 -5.34 3.34 -6.40
CA ILE A 293 -5.19 4.75 -6.02
C ILE A 293 -5.56 5.02 -4.58
N PHE A 294 -5.12 6.16 -4.08
CA PHE A 294 -5.48 6.75 -2.80
C PHE A 294 -5.94 8.19 -2.98
N GLU A 295 -6.94 8.60 -2.20
CA GLU A 295 -7.43 9.97 -2.16
C GLU A 295 -6.94 10.69 -0.90
N VAL A 296 -6.30 11.84 -1.06
CA VAL A 296 -5.94 12.75 0.02
C VAL A 296 -6.87 13.96 0.00
N LYS A 297 -7.51 14.23 1.15
CA LYS A 297 -8.47 15.31 1.30
C LYS A 297 -7.76 16.61 1.69
N ARG A 298 -8.37 17.75 1.33
CA ARG A 298 -7.98 19.03 1.88
C ARG A 298 -8.27 19.06 3.39
N TYR A 299 -7.32 19.58 4.17
CA TYR A 299 -7.57 19.77 5.60
C TYR A 299 -8.57 20.89 5.84
N SER A 300 -9.59 20.61 6.63
CA SER A 300 -10.52 21.59 7.17
C SER A 300 -11.17 21.04 8.44
N TYR A 301 -11.39 21.91 9.41
CA TYR A 301 -12.16 21.57 10.60
C TYR A 301 -13.63 21.26 10.27
N LYS A 302 -14.16 21.83 9.17
CA LYS A 302 -15.53 21.62 8.73
C LYS A 302 -15.65 20.40 7.82
N THR A 303 -16.38 19.39 8.25
CA THR A 303 -16.58 18.14 7.50
C THR A 303 -17.17 18.38 6.11
N LYS A 304 -18.12 19.31 5.96
CA LYS A 304 -18.74 19.68 4.68
C LYS A 304 -17.70 20.19 3.66
N GLU A 305 -16.73 20.98 4.12
CA GLU A 305 -15.65 21.48 3.27
C GLU A 305 -14.72 20.34 2.84
N ARG A 306 -14.29 19.47 3.78
CA ARG A 306 -13.44 18.30 3.46
C ARG A 306 -14.04 17.39 2.38
N LEU A 307 -15.35 17.25 2.35
CA LEU A 307 -16.05 16.41 1.37
C LEU A 307 -16.24 17.11 0.01
N ARG A 308 -16.35 18.44 -0.01
CA ARG A 308 -16.68 19.23 -1.21
C ARG A 308 -15.46 19.56 -2.07
N PHE A 309 -14.30 19.79 -1.44
CA PHE A 309 -13.11 20.19 -2.18
C PHE A 309 -12.55 19.06 -3.04
N PRO A 310 -11.87 19.39 -4.16
CA PRO A 310 -11.09 18.41 -4.92
C PRO A 310 -10.15 17.63 -4.02
N LYS A 311 -9.86 16.39 -4.36
CA LYS A 311 -8.94 15.53 -3.64
C LYS A 311 -7.65 15.41 -4.45
N LYS A 312 -6.51 15.24 -3.80
CA LYS A 312 -5.29 14.80 -4.50
C LYS A 312 -5.31 13.28 -4.66
N ILE A 313 -4.86 12.81 -5.81
CA ILE A 313 -4.78 11.37 -6.12
C ILE A 313 -3.34 10.93 -6.07
N TYR A 314 -3.10 9.78 -5.44
CA TYR A 314 -1.81 9.10 -5.43
C TYR A 314 -2.00 7.65 -5.82
N ALA A 315 -1.02 7.06 -6.51
CA ALA A 315 -1.06 5.67 -6.95
C ALA A 315 -0.29 4.77 -5.99
N ILE A 316 -0.63 3.48 -6.02
CA ILE A 316 0.04 2.43 -5.23
C ILE A 316 1.54 2.32 -5.55
N ASP A 317 1.93 2.67 -6.77
CA ASP A 317 3.30 2.59 -7.22
C ASP A 317 3.55 3.58 -8.38
N HIS A 318 4.63 4.33 -8.27
CA HIS A 318 5.00 5.33 -9.27
C HIS A 318 5.57 4.71 -10.55
N GLY A 319 6.22 3.55 -10.47
CA GLY A 319 6.68 2.82 -11.64
C GLY A 319 5.52 2.25 -12.46
N LEU A 320 4.46 1.76 -11.78
CA LEU A 320 3.22 1.34 -12.44
C LEU A 320 2.60 2.49 -13.23
N VAL A 321 2.53 3.69 -12.62
CA VAL A 321 2.01 4.90 -13.30
C VAL A 321 2.84 5.20 -14.54
N GLN A 322 4.17 5.20 -14.43
CA GLN A 322 5.06 5.48 -15.55
C GLN A 322 4.95 4.45 -16.69
N ALA A 323 4.73 3.17 -16.35
CA ALA A 323 4.58 2.11 -17.35
C ALA A 323 3.29 2.22 -18.16
N VAL A 324 2.22 2.81 -17.62
CA VAL A 324 0.89 2.88 -18.27
C VAL A 324 0.54 4.26 -18.82
N ARG A 325 1.31 5.29 -18.50
CA ARG A 325 1.12 6.67 -18.96
C ARG A 325 2.13 7.05 -20.04
N PHE A 326 1.74 8.03 -20.87
CA PHE A 326 2.71 8.84 -21.60
C PHE A 326 3.28 9.88 -20.64
N CYS A 327 4.49 9.61 -20.08
CA CYS A 327 5.13 10.50 -19.12
C CYS A 327 5.98 11.56 -19.85
N PHE A 328 5.73 12.84 -19.53
CA PHE A 328 6.55 13.98 -19.93
C PHE A 328 7.49 14.38 -18.78
N SER A 329 8.53 15.16 -19.08
CA SER A 329 9.51 15.62 -18.09
C SER A 329 8.90 16.40 -16.91
N GLU A 330 7.74 17.03 -17.12
CA GLU A 330 7.00 17.79 -16.09
C GLU A 330 6.38 16.88 -15.01
N ASP A 331 6.21 15.60 -15.30
CA ASP A 331 5.62 14.64 -14.36
C ASP A 331 6.59 14.15 -13.27
N TYR A 332 7.89 14.47 -13.40
CA TYR A 332 8.90 14.01 -12.44
C TYR A 332 8.61 14.49 -11.01
N GLY A 333 8.20 15.75 -10.83
CA GLY A 333 7.80 16.29 -9.53
C GLY A 333 6.64 15.51 -8.89
N ARG A 334 5.64 15.14 -9.70
CA ARG A 334 4.49 14.36 -9.24
C ARG A 334 4.88 12.94 -8.81
N MET A 335 5.87 12.34 -9.46
CA MET A 335 6.37 11.02 -9.04
C MET A 335 7.12 11.10 -7.72
N LEU A 336 7.92 12.14 -7.48
CA LEU A 336 8.54 12.40 -6.18
C LEU A 336 7.46 12.59 -5.09
N GLU A 337 6.41 13.35 -5.39
CA GLU A 337 5.28 13.56 -4.49
C GLU A 337 4.56 12.24 -4.17
N ASN A 338 4.35 11.37 -5.17
CA ASN A 338 3.76 10.04 -4.96
C ASN A 338 4.63 9.15 -4.06
N ILE A 339 5.96 9.18 -4.22
CA ILE A 339 6.89 8.44 -3.35
C ILE A 339 6.82 8.97 -1.91
N ALA A 340 6.81 10.29 -1.73
CA ALA A 340 6.66 10.90 -0.42
C ALA A 340 5.33 10.49 0.25
N PHE A 341 4.23 10.54 -0.50
CA PHE A 341 2.93 10.07 -0.03
C PHE A 341 2.97 8.62 0.44
N LEU A 342 3.51 7.71 -0.36
CA LEU A 342 3.59 6.28 -0.02
C LEU A 342 4.41 6.04 1.24
N SER A 343 5.51 6.77 1.42
CA SER A 343 6.33 6.69 2.64
C SER A 343 5.55 7.15 3.88
N LEU A 344 4.88 8.29 3.82
CA LEU A 344 4.03 8.80 4.89
C LEU A 344 2.88 7.83 5.21
N ARG A 345 2.27 7.25 4.18
CA ARG A 345 1.16 6.30 4.34
C ARG A 345 1.58 5.01 5.05
N ARG A 346 2.82 4.52 4.80
CA ARG A 346 3.39 3.35 5.50
C ARG A 346 3.62 3.60 6.98
N LEU A 347 3.94 4.84 7.35
CA LEU A 347 4.08 5.24 8.76
C LEU A 347 2.74 5.24 9.53
N GLY A 348 1.62 5.11 8.83
CA GLY A 348 0.29 5.17 9.42
C GLY A 348 -0.21 6.59 9.65
N ASP A 349 0.44 7.58 9.06
CA ASP A 349 0.09 8.99 9.21
C ASP A 349 -1.31 9.31 8.65
N GLU A 350 -2.04 10.21 9.33
CA GLU A 350 -3.22 10.86 8.77
C GLU A 350 -2.79 12.02 7.88
N ILE A 351 -2.95 11.85 6.58
CA ILE A 351 -2.42 12.73 5.55
C ILE A 351 -3.54 13.59 4.96
N TYR A 352 -3.29 14.89 4.89
CA TYR A 352 -4.12 15.90 4.23
C TYR A 352 -3.25 16.80 3.35
N TYR A 353 -3.86 17.64 2.51
CA TYR A 353 -3.17 18.74 1.85
C TYR A 353 -3.75 20.09 2.30
N HIS A 354 -2.97 21.17 2.16
CA HIS A 354 -3.42 22.53 2.39
C HIS A 354 -3.65 23.27 1.08
N LYS A 355 -4.73 24.03 1.00
CA LYS A 355 -5.02 24.93 -0.13
C LYS A 355 -5.91 26.07 0.32
N GLU A 356 -5.34 27.28 0.38
CA GLU A 356 -6.09 28.54 0.50
C GLU A 356 -5.64 29.48 -0.62
N ASN A 357 -4.77 30.45 -0.33
CA ASN A 357 -4.13 31.28 -1.35
C ASN A 357 -2.98 30.51 -2.03
N LYS A 358 -2.25 29.73 -1.24
CA LYS A 358 -1.16 28.87 -1.67
C LYS A 358 -1.47 27.42 -1.35
N GLU A 359 -0.63 26.52 -1.83
CA GLU A 359 -0.79 25.08 -1.64
C GLU A 359 0.42 24.51 -0.89
N CYS A 360 0.16 23.60 0.05
CA CYS A 360 1.17 22.73 0.63
C CYS A 360 0.74 21.28 0.45
N ASP A 361 1.65 20.43 -0.06
CA ASP A 361 1.34 19.10 -0.55
C ASP A 361 0.88 18.17 0.56
N PHE A 362 1.55 18.18 1.71
CA PHE A 362 1.18 17.30 2.82
C PHE A 362 1.12 18.04 4.15
N LEU A 363 0.05 17.78 4.85
CA LEU A 363 -0.15 18.06 6.26
C LEU A 363 -0.32 16.74 6.98
N ILE A 364 0.47 16.51 8.00
CA ILE A 364 0.37 15.32 8.84
C ILE A 364 -0.36 15.71 10.11
N SER A 365 -1.41 14.94 10.42
CA SER A 365 -2.26 15.15 11.59
C SER A 365 -2.04 14.05 12.63
N ASP A 366 -2.06 14.42 13.87
CA ASP A 366 -2.24 13.51 15.01
C ASP A 366 -3.59 13.81 15.71
N LYS A 367 -3.81 13.18 16.87
CA LYS A 367 -5.03 13.41 17.67
C LYS A 367 -5.21 14.86 18.16
N LYS A 368 -4.14 15.68 18.12
CA LYS A 368 -4.14 17.08 18.59
C LYS A 368 -4.24 18.10 17.46
N GLY A 369 -4.07 17.69 16.22
CA GLY A 369 -4.14 18.54 15.05
C GLY A 369 -2.97 18.37 14.09
N ILE A 370 -2.64 19.40 13.30
CA ILE A 370 -1.53 19.34 12.35
C ILE A 370 -0.19 19.46 13.07
N VAL A 371 0.69 18.49 12.88
CA VAL A 371 2.01 18.39 13.53
C VAL A 371 3.17 18.57 12.56
N ARG A 372 2.98 18.31 11.26
CA ARG A 372 4.01 18.52 10.23
C ARG A 372 3.39 19.08 8.95
N ALA A 373 4.19 19.91 8.24
CA ALA A 373 3.88 20.38 6.89
C ALA A 373 5.08 20.04 5.99
N ILE A 374 4.80 19.43 4.84
CA ILE A 374 5.81 18.94 3.89
C ILE A 374 5.42 19.37 2.49
N GLN A 375 6.38 19.99 1.79
CA GLN A 375 6.29 20.35 0.39
C GLN A 375 7.22 19.47 -0.44
N VAL A 376 6.86 19.15 -1.67
CA VAL A 376 7.69 18.35 -2.57
C VAL A 376 7.92 19.11 -3.87
N ALA A 377 9.16 19.28 -4.25
CA ALA A 377 9.54 19.95 -5.50
C ALA A 377 10.70 19.20 -6.15
N ARG A 378 10.79 19.22 -7.47
CA ARG A 378 11.95 18.64 -8.14
C ARG A 378 13.22 19.38 -7.73
N THR A 379 13.21 20.73 -7.79
CA THR A 379 14.33 21.59 -7.46
C THR A 379 13.84 22.96 -7.03
N LEU A 380 14.62 23.64 -6.21
CA LEU A 380 14.43 25.05 -5.80
C LEU A 380 15.37 26.01 -6.52
N SER A 381 16.12 25.57 -7.55
CA SER A 381 17.10 26.36 -8.26
C SER A 381 16.50 27.57 -8.99
N SER A 382 15.25 27.45 -9.48
CA SER A 382 14.49 28.57 -10.05
C SER A 382 13.91 29.45 -8.95
N ALA A 383 14.19 30.77 -8.98
CA ALA A 383 13.64 31.74 -8.02
C ALA A 383 12.08 31.68 -7.97
N LYS A 384 11.43 31.54 -9.12
CA LYS A 384 9.96 31.44 -9.23
C LYS A 384 9.44 30.17 -8.52
N THR A 385 10.10 29.03 -8.75
CA THR A 385 9.72 27.77 -8.08
C THR A 385 9.97 27.86 -6.59
N ARG A 386 11.17 28.32 -6.18
CA ARG A 386 11.50 28.49 -4.75
C ARG A 386 10.48 29.37 -4.04
N GLN A 387 10.13 30.52 -4.62
CA GLN A 387 9.15 31.43 -4.04
C GLN A 387 7.77 30.76 -3.89
N ARG A 388 7.32 30.01 -4.91
CA ARG A 388 6.02 29.31 -4.87
C ARG A 388 5.98 28.26 -3.79
N GLU A 389 6.98 27.35 -3.73
CA GLU A 389 7.01 26.22 -2.81
C GLU A 389 7.19 26.68 -1.36
N VAL A 390 8.08 27.64 -1.14
CA VAL A 390 8.29 28.24 0.18
C VAL A 390 7.06 28.98 0.66
N ALA A 391 6.37 29.74 -0.20
CA ALA A 391 5.16 30.47 0.17
C ALA A 391 4.02 29.52 0.55
N GLY A 392 3.86 28.39 -0.15
CA GLY A 392 2.86 27.38 0.20
C GLY A 392 3.11 26.75 1.55
N LEU A 393 4.36 26.35 1.80
CA LEU A 393 4.77 25.78 3.08
C LEU A 393 4.61 26.79 4.23
N LEU A 394 5.03 28.04 4.03
CA LEU A 394 4.90 29.09 5.05
C LEU A 394 3.44 29.40 5.39
N GLU A 395 2.54 29.50 4.40
CA GLU A 395 1.10 29.72 4.64
C GLU A 395 0.55 28.62 5.56
N ALA A 396 0.90 27.35 5.27
CA ALA A 396 0.51 26.21 6.12
C ALA A 396 1.15 26.31 7.52
N MET A 397 2.46 26.60 7.61
CA MET A 397 3.15 26.71 8.91
C MET A 397 2.59 27.84 9.78
N VAL A 398 2.21 28.96 9.21
CA VAL A 398 1.57 30.08 9.93
C VAL A 398 0.20 29.64 10.44
N LYS A 399 -0.64 29.11 9.54
CA LYS A 399 -2.01 28.71 9.86
C LYS A 399 -2.09 27.65 10.96
N TYR A 400 -1.22 26.66 10.90
CA TYR A 400 -1.22 25.54 11.86
C TYR A 400 -0.21 25.72 13.00
N ARG A 401 0.41 26.90 13.12
CA ARG A 401 1.34 27.27 14.20
C ARG A 401 2.56 26.36 14.30
N LEU A 402 3.05 25.90 13.15
CA LEU A 402 4.25 25.06 13.08
C LEU A 402 5.51 25.93 13.14
N LYS A 403 6.52 25.46 13.88
CA LYS A 403 7.84 26.12 13.98
C LYS A 403 8.79 25.67 12.87
N GLU A 404 8.65 24.42 12.41
CA GLU A 404 9.48 23.82 11.38
C GLU A 404 8.62 23.31 10.22
N GLY A 405 9.15 23.41 9.01
CA GLY A 405 8.61 22.85 7.79
C GLY A 405 9.68 22.13 6.98
N LEU A 406 9.25 21.20 6.12
CA LEU A 406 10.14 20.37 5.30
C LEU A 406 9.84 20.59 3.83
N ILE A 407 10.88 20.80 3.02
CA ILE A 407 10.81 20.70 1.57
C ILE A 407 11.63 19.49 1.13
N LEU A 408 11.01 18.56 0.43
CA LEU A 408 11.68 17.43 -0.19
C LEU A 408 11.99 17.75 -1.63
N THR A 409 13.26 17.58 -2.02
CA THR A 409 13.71 17.81 -3.39
C THR A 409 14.40 16.57 -3.96
N GLU A 410 14.71 16.61 -5.26
CA GLU A 410 15.47 15.51 -5.87
C GLU A 410 16.83 15.32 -5.18
N ASP A 411 17.58 16.42 -4.92
CA ASP A 411 18.96 16.30 -4.44
C ASP A 411 19.49 17.52 -3.64
N GLU A 412 18.66 18.52 -3.33
CA GLU A 412 19.12 19.72 -2.62
C GLU A 412 19.07 19.51 -1.10
N HIS A 413 20.08 20.04 -0.41
CA HIS A 413 20.18 20.03 1.05
C HIS A 413 20.48 21.45 1.54
N ASP A 414 19.54 22.03 2.29
CA ASP A 414 19.63 23.40 2.80
C ASP A 414 18.82 23.54 4.10
N SER A 415 19.07 24.62 4.83
CA SER A 415 18.24 24.99 6.00
C SER A 415 18.30 26.51 6.16
N PHE A 416 17.14 27.15 6.20
CA PHE A 416 17.04 28.59 6.35
C PHE A 416 15.84 29.00 7.20
N LYS A 417 15.85 30.26 7.69
CA LYS A 417 14.78 30.81 8.49
C LYS A 417 14.05 31.93 7.77
N ILE A 418 12.72 31.91 7.83
CA ILE A 418 11.85 32.98 7.34
C ILE A 418 10.78 33.25 8.41
N GLU A 419 10.60 34.52 8.80
CA GLU A 419 9.61 34.93 9.80
C GLU A 419 9.64 34.10 11.10
N GLY A 420 10.84 33.81 11.58
CA GLY A 420 11.06 33.03 12.79
C GLY A 420 10.77 31.51 12.68
N LYS A 421 10.42 31.03 11.48
CA LYS A 421 10.17 29.61 11.18
C LYS A 421 11.36 28.99 10.46
N THR A 422 11.70 27.75 10.82
CA THR A 422 12.78 27.00 10.20
C THR A 422 12.25 26.17 9.05
N ILE A 423 12.83 26.31 7.87
CA ILE A 423 12.55 25.46 6.71
C ILE A 423 13.78 24.61 6.44
N LYS A 424 13.59 23.28 6.47
CA LYS A 424 14.62 22.29 6.12
C LYS A 424 14.37 21.83 4.69
N VAL A 425 15.42 21.77 3.88
CA VAL A 425 15.37 21.20 2.53
C VAL A 425 16.21 19.94 2.53
N LEU A 426 15.63 18.82 2.16
CA LEU A 426 16.31 17.52 2.15
C LEU A 426 16.11 16.81 0.81
N PRO A 427 17.17 16.09 0.31
CA PRO A 427 16.99 15.14 -0.77
C PRO A 427 15.98 14.06 -0.36
N ILE A 428 14.99 13.80 -1.20
CA ILE A 428 13.94 12.81 -0.88
C ILE A 428 14.52 11.41 -0.64
N TRP A 429 15.52 10.98 -1.42
CA TRP A 429 16.19 9.70 -1.22
C TRP A 429 16.85 9.58 0.16
N TYR A 430 17.41 10.68 0.67
CA TYR A 430 18.02 10.75 2.00
C TYR A 430 16.95 10.71 3.11
N TRP A 431 15.87 11.47 2.92
CA TRP A 431 14.74 11.46 3.83
C TRP A 431 14.10 10.07 3.92
N LEU A 432 13.92 9.37 2.79
CA LEU A 432 13.40 8.00 2.76
C LEU A 432 14.26 7.00 3.54
N ILE A 433 15.59 7.17 3.55
CA ILE A 433 16.50 6.30 4.31
C ILE A 433 16.42 6.58 5.83
N ARG A 434 16.17 7.82 6.22
CA ARG A 434 16.17 8.22 7.62
C ARG A 434 14.83 8.11 8.31
N GLU A 435 13.77 8.50 7.64
CA GLU A 435 12.42 8.63 8.20
C GLU A 435 11.41 7.73 7.47
N GLY A 436 11.73 7.26 6.27
CA GLY A 436 10.89 6.35 5.50
C GLY A 436 10.96 4.93 6.07
N LYS A 437 9.81 4.32 6.25
CA LYS A 437 9.66 2.87 6.47
C LYS A 437 9.17 2.21 5.21
#